data_0b362e4911a7d081e2fb4581699a1e6a
#
_entry.id   0b362e4911a7d081e2fb4581699a1e6a
#
_cell.length_a   1.000
_cell.length_b   1.000
_cell.length_c   1.000
_cell.angle_alpha   90.00
_cell.angle_beta   90.00
_cell.angle_gamma   90.00
#
_symmetry.space_group_name_H-M   'P 1'
#
loop_
_entity.id
_entity.type
_entity.pdbx_description
1 polymer ?
#
loop_
_entity_poly.entity_id
_entity_poly.type
_entity_poly.pdbx_seq_one_letter_code
_entity_poly.pdbx_strand_id
1 'polypeptide(L)'
;MMKNFARNAARFIAATALSVCALGMSAQAPAEKKIKDHRTNPDLFFLQEGDVPNSFILLPAPPDGGSITFLNDEARYKWGKMQRDTPRGDQAFSDAHIEGDGVPMAFSDAFGIDITKDGTPEIYKLVVGMREDAGDLGTREAKNYYNRTRPFSFYGEDTCNPEQQAELSTNGSYPSGHTSIGWATALVLAEINPERQNEILKRGYDMGESRVICGYHFQSDVDAGRLTGAVTVARLHADPGFNKQLAKAKAEFRNLKKQGKVEAGTPVPTPTE
;
A
#
# COMPACT_ATOMS: atom_id res chain seq x y z
N MET A 1 62.64 -61.36 18.00
CA MET A 1 62.59 -62.00 19.32
C MET A 1 61.37 -61.57 20.05
N MET A 2 60.45 -62.51 20.31
CA MET A 2 59.62 -62.70 21.51
C MET A 2 58.81 -61.49 22.01
N LYS A 3 57.58 -61.52 22.35
CA LYS A 3 56.44 -62.46 22.61
C LYS A 3 55.32 -61.62 23.17
N ASN A 4 54.16 -61.91 22.69
CA ASN A 4 52.82 -61.84 23.34
C ASN A 4 52.72 -61.32 24.80
N PHE A 5 51.68 -60.53 25.07
CA PHE A 5 50.69 -60.95 26.02
C PHE A 5 49.38 -60.07 25.82
N ALA A 6 48.29 -60.79 25.59
CA ALA A 6 46.97 -60.30 25.60
C ALA A 6 46.46 -60.15 27.05
N ARG A 7 45.67 -59.16 27.37
CA ARG A 7 44.69 -59.27 28.45
C ARG A 7 43.47 -58.35 28.24
N ASN A 8 42.34 -59.00 28.12
CA ASN A 8 41.00 -58.43 28.10
C ASN A 8 40.72 -57.56 29.32
N ALA A 9 40.10 -56.41 29.13
CA ALA A 9 39.27 -55.75 30.14
C ALA A 9 38.03 -55.18 29.44
N ALA A 10 36.93 -55.89 29.63
CA ALA A 10 35.61 -55.42 29.28
C ALA A 10 35.27 -54.18 30.16
N ARG A 11 35.02 -53.06 29.55
CA ARG A 11 34.40 -51.89 30.23
C ARG A 11 32.96 -51.73 29.71
N PHE A 12 32.03 -51.95 30.62
CA PHE A 12 30.64 -51.61 30.50
C PHE A 12 30.53 -50.09 30.30
N ILE A 13 29.99 -49.67 29.15
CA ILE A 13 29.54 -48.29 28.93
C ILE A 13 28.01 -48.29 29.15
N ALA A 14 27.63 -47.77 30.29
CA ALA A 14 26.19 -47.46 30.53
C ALA A 14 25.78 -46.29 29.63
N ALA A 15 24.96 -46.58 28.63
CA ALA A 15 24.33 -45.54 27.83
C ALA A 15 23.17 -44.91 28.63
N THR A 16 23.37 -43.73 29.19
CA THR A 16 22.32 -42.88 29.72
C THR A 16 21.64 -42.22 28.52
N ALA A 17 20.47 -42.70 28.16
CA ALA A 17 19.59 -42.03 27.21
C ALA A 17 19.06 -40.73 27.86
N LEU A 18 19.60 -39.57 27.48
CA LEU A 18 18.95 -38.28 27.73
C LEU A 18 17.73 -38.18 26.81
N SER A 19 16.54 -38.36 27.40
CA SER A 19 15.27 -38.07 26.78
C SER A 19 15.14 -36.52 26.72
N VAL A 20 15.48 -35.91 25.57
CA VAL A 20 15.16 -34.49 25.31
C VAL A 20 13.68 -34.44 24.97
N CYS A 21 12.86 -34.10 25.98
CA CYS A 21 11.49 -33.64 25.74
C CYS A 21 11.58 -32.30 24.95
N ALA A 22 11.49 -32.38 23.64
CA ALA A 22 11.19 -31.23 22.82
C ALA A 22 9.72 -30.82 23.11
N LEU A 23 9.60 -29.85 24.05
CA LEU A 23 8.36 -29.09 24.18
C LEU A 23 8.19 -28.31 22.85
N GLY A 24 7.45 -28.90 21.93
CA GLY A 24 6.96 -28.23 20.75
C GLY A 24 6.04 -27.09 21.18
N MET A 25 6.60 -25.89 21.35
CA MET A 25 5.78 -24.69 21.33
C MET A 25 5.26 -24.54 19.91
N SER A 26 4.10 -25.11 19.67
CA SER A 26 3.26 -24.76 18.53
C SER A 26 2.92 -23.28 18.71
N ALA A 27 3.63 -22.41 18.00
CA ALA A 27 3.20 -21.03 17.83
C ALA A 27 1.87 -21.09 17.07
N GLN A 28 0.78 -21.00 17.82
CA GLN A 28 -0.55 -20.86 17.29
C GLN A 28 -0.56 -19.54 16.51
N ALA A 29 -0.74 -19.61 15.19
CA ALA A 29 -0.94 -18.44 14.38
C ALA A 29 -2.05 -17.58 15.04
N PRO A 30 -1.86 -16.26 15.19
CA PRO A 30 -2.88 -15.41 15.76
C PRO A 30 -4.17 -15.60 14.98
N ALA A 31 -5.29 -15.75 15.70
CA ALA A 31 -6.60 -15.93 15.10
C ALA A 31 -6.84 -14.81 14.09
N GLU A 32 -7.15 -15.19 12.84
CA GLU A 32 -7.51 -14.28 11.77
C GLU A 32 -8.61 -13.32 12.25
N LYS A 33 -8.22 -12.09 12.58
CA LYS A 33 -9.18 -11.00 12.66
C LYS A 33 -9.61 -10.71 11.23
N LYS A 34 -10.74 -11.27 10.81
CA LYS A 34 -11.34 -10.91 9.52
C LYS A 34 -11.49 -9.39 9.48
N ILE A 35 -10.73 -8.73 8.58
CA ILE A 35 -11.04 -7.35 8.21
C ILE A 35 -12.48 -7.40 7.71
N LYS A 36 -13.30 -6.48 8.21
CA LYS A 36 -14.69 -6.34 7.77
C LYS A 36 -14.64 -6.13 6.26
N ASP A 37 -15.23 -7.05 5.51
CA ASP A 37 -15.30 -6.93 4.06
C ASP A 37 -16.17 -5.72 3.73
N HIS A 38 -15.52 -4.60 3.40
CA HIS A 38 -16.18 -3.37 2.97
C HIS A 38 -16.56 -3.41 1.49
N ARG A 39 -16.44 -4.59 0.84
CA ARG A 39 -16.87 -4.77 -0.53
C ARG A 39 -18.37 -4.63 -0.65
N THR A 40 -18.83 -3.39 -0.80
CA THR A 40 -20.23 -3.11 -1.08
C THR A 40 -20.65 -3.52 -2.49
N ASN A 41 -19.68 -3.79 -3.39
CA ASN A 41 -19.93 -4.25 -4.74
C ASN A 41 -18.74 -5.06 -5.29
N PRO A 42 -18.84 -6.40 -5.38
CA PRO A 42 -17.81 -7.27 -5.97
C PRO A 42 -17.45 -6.92 -7.42
N ASP A 43 -18.34 -6.24 -8.15
CA ASP A 43 -18.12 -5.84 -9.54
C ASP A 43 -17.10 -4.69 -9.68
N LEU A 44 -16.62 -4.12 -8.55
CA LEU A 44 -15.60 -3.07 -8.53
C LEU A 44 -14.16 -3.60 -8.44
N PHE A 45 -13.95 -4.91 -8.54
CA PHE A 45 -12.63 -5.54 -8.50
C PHE A 45 -12.30 -6.18 -9.84
N PHE A 46 -11.03 -6.12 -10.22
CA PHE A 46 -10.49 -6.93 -11.31
C PHE A 46 -9.94 -8.27 -10.78
N LEU A 47 -9.43 -8.28 -9.57
CA LEU A 47 -8.77 -9.42 -8.94
C LEU A 47 -9.68 -10.05 -7.87
N GLN A 48 -9.43 -11.33 -7.61
CA GLN A 48 -10.08 -12.06 -6.53
C GLN A 48 -9.13 -12.22 -5.34
N GLU A 49 -9.69 -12.57 -4.19
CA GLU A 49 -8.89 -12.97 -3.04
C GLU A 49 -7.95 -14.13 -3.43
N GLY A 50 -6.68 -14.02 -3.10
CA GLY A 50 -5.63 -14.96 -3.51
C GLY A 50 -4.95 -14.66 -4.85
N ASP A 51 -5.49 -13.78 -5.68
CA ASP A 51 -4.84 -13.35 -6.92
C ASP A 51 -3.73 -12.32 -6.66
N VAL A 52 -3.90 -11.50 -5.63
CA VAL A 52 -2.94 -10.43 -5.28
C VAL A 52 -1.73 -11.04 -4.56
N PRO A 53 -0.50 -10.57 -4.86
CA PRO A 53 0.67 -10.99 -4.11
C PRO A 53 0.51 -10.75 -2.60
N ASN A 54 0.85 -11.76 -1.80
CA ASN A 54 0.70 -11.68 -0.36
C ASN A 54 1.61 -10.62 0.26
N SER A 55 1.02 -9.55 0.76
CA SER A 55 1.77 -8.41 1.30
C SER A 55 2.57 -8.74 2.56
N PHE A 56 2.17 -9.72 3.35
CA PHE A 56 2.93 -10.18 4.50
C PHE A 56 4.25 -10.85 4.10
N ILE A 57 4.25 -11.61 2.99
CA ILE A 57 5.47 -12.26 2.48
C ILE A 57 6.37 -11.24 1.77
N LEU A 58 5.76 -10.29 1.07
CA LEU A 58 6.48 -9.29 0.26
C LEU A 58 7.19 -8.24 1.12
N LEU A 59 6.53 -7.75 2.16
CA LEU A 59 6.97 -6.59 2.91
C LEU A 59 7.84 -7.00 4.11
N PRO A 60 8.89 -6.22 4.43
CA PRO A 60 9.57 -6.37 5.70
C PRO A 60 8.60 -6.06 6.85
N ALA A 61 8.94 -6.49 8.06
CA ALA A 61 8.21 -6.06 9.25
C ALA A 61 8.23 -4.54 9.41
N PRO A 62 7.15 -3.92 9.96
CA PRO A 62 7.20 -2.51 10.30
C PRO A 62 8.32 -2.22 11.31
N PRO A 63 8.89 -1.01 11.31
CA PRO A 63 10.02 -0.68 12.17
C PRO A 63 9.72 -0.85 13.66
N ASP A 64 10.66 -1.43 14.39
CA ASP A 64 10.62 -1.47 15.84
C ASP A 64 10.90 -0.10 16.46
N GLY A 65 10.32 0.16 17.65
CA GLY A 65 10.62 1.36 18.44
C GLY A 65 12.13 1.47 18.72
N GLY A 66 12.69 2.66 18.53
CA GLY A 66 14.12 2.93 18.71
C GLY A 66 15.00 2.59 17.49
N SER A 67 14.47 1.99 16.44
CA SER A 67 15.20 1.82 15.18
C SER A 67 15.36 3.17 14.44
N ILE A 68 16.37 3.30 13.58
CA ILE A 68 16.58 4.51 12.76
C ILE A 68 15.35 4.79 11.90
N THR A 69 14.73 3.76 11.36
CA THR A 69 13.52 3.90 10.53
C THR A 69 12.34 4.41 11.35
N PHE A 70 12.19 3.96 12.61
CA PHE A 70 11.15 4.49 13.50
C PHE A 70 11.42 5.95 13.92
N LEU A 71 12.68 6.34 14.13
CA LEU A 71 13.04 7.75 14.35
C LEU A 71 12.67 8.63 13.16
N ASN A 72 12.83 8.12 11.93
CA ASN A 72 12.33 8.82 10.74
C ASN A 72 10.79 8.91 10.74
N ASP A 73 10.09 7.85 11.12
CA ASP A 73 8.63 7.87 11.25
C ASP A 73 8.17 8.96 12.21
N GLU A 74 8.83 9.10 13.38
CA GLU A 74 8.53 10.15 14.36
C GLU A 74 8.83 11.56 13.81
N ALA A 75 9.98 11.75 13.15
CA ALA A 75 10.36 13.03 12.56
C ALA A 75 9.36 13.45 11.48
N ARG A 76 8.96 12.53 10.61
CA ARG A 76 7.98 12.75 9.54
C ARG A 76 6.57 13.02 10.10
N TYR A 77 6.17 12.34 11.17
CA TYR A 77 4.90 12.63 11.85
C TYR A 77 4.86 14.07 12.40
N LYS A 78 5.92 14.49 13.11
CA LYS A 78 6.04 15.86 13.62
C LYS A 78 6.03 16.89 12.50
N TRP A 79 6.76 16.65 11.42
CA TRP A 79 6.74 17.49 10.24
C TRP A 79 5.33 17.56 9.64
N GLY A 80 4.64 16.42 9.50
CA GLY A 80 3.28 16.36 8.95
C GLY A 80 2.29 17.22 9.73
N LYS A 81 2.36 17.20 11.07
CA LYS A 81 1.53 18.06 11.91
C LYS A 81 1.71 19.56 11.59
N MET A 82 2.94 20.01 11.33
CA MET A 82 3.19 21.41 11.00
C MET A 82 2.61 21.82 9.63
N GLN A 83 2.27 20.83 8.77
CA GLN A 83 1.68 21.11 7.47
C GLN A 83 0.16 21.24 7.51
N ARG A 84 -0.51 20.86 8.61
CA ARG A 84 -1.98 20.77 8.67
C ARG A 84 -2.69 22.09 8.43
N ASP A 85 -2.10 23.21 8.90
CA ASP A 85 -2.66 24.54 8.78
C ASP A 85 -2.11 25.30 7.54
N THR A 86 -1.77 24.56 6.48
CA THR A 86 -1.26 25.11 5.21
C THR A 86 -2.11 24.59 4.05
N PRO A 87 -2.01 25.18 2.83
CA PRO A 87 -2.70 24.64 1.64
C PRO A 87 -2.37 23.16 1.38
N ARG A 88 -1.20 22.68 1.81
CA ARG A 88 -0.84 21.27 1.74
C ARG A 88 -1.65 20.43 2.72
N GLY A 89 -2.03 20.99 3.87
CA GLY A 89 -2.93 20.38 4.84
C GLY A 89 -4.36 20.27 4.30
N ASP A 90 -4.85 21.30 3.62
CA ASP A 90 -6.18 21.29 2.96
C ASP A 90 -6.25 20.17 1.91
N GLN A 91 -5.20 20.02 1.10
CA GLN A 91 -5.09 18.91 0.17
C GLN A 91 -5.06 17.56 0.89
N ALA A 92 -4.33 17.45 2.01
CA ALA A 92 -4.26 16.21 2.76
C ALA A 92 -5.61 15.82 3.38
N PHE A 93 -6.40 16.78 3.84
CA PHE A 93 -7.77 16.57 4.28
C PHE A 93 -8.65 16.07 3.14
N SER A 94 -8.57 16.70 1.96
CA SER A 94 -9.31 16.25 0.77
C SER A 94 -8.93 14.83 0.37
N ASP A 95 -7.64 14.48 0.40
CA ASP A 95 -7.10 13.16 0.07
C ASP A 95 -7.53 12.05 1.05
N ALA A 96 -8.09 12.41 2.20
CA ALA A 96 -8.66 11.43 3.12
C ALA A 96 -9.95 10.79 2.57
N HIS A 97 -10.61 11.45 1.62
CA HIS A 97 -11.87 11.02 1.02
C HIS A 97 -11.61 10.33 -0.31
N ILE A 98 -11.57 9.00 -0.30
CA ILE A 98 -11.33 8.17 -1.50
C ILE A 98 -12.58 7.47 -2.01
N GLU A 99 -13.69 7.59 -1.27
CA GLU A 99 -14.95 6.95 -1.61
C GLU A 99 -15.62 7.64 -2.82
N GLY A 100 -16.45 6.89 -3.54
CA GLY A 100 -17.16 7.41 -4.72
C GLY A 100 -16.22 7.99 -5.76
N ASP A 101 -16.35 9.29 -6.00
CA ASP A 101 -15.57 10.05 -6.98
C ASP A 101 -14.24 10.59 -6.42
N GLY A 102 -13.89 10.29 -5.15
CA GLY A 102 -12.74 10.90 -4.48
C GLY A 102 -11.41 10.65 -5.18
N VAL A 103 -11.11 9.40 -5.56
CA VAL A 103 -9.86 9.09 -6.32
C VAL A 103 -9.87 9.68 -7.73
N PRO A 104 -10.94 9.52 -8.56
CA PRO A 104 -11.05 10.20 -9.85
C PRO A 104 -10.82 11.70 -9.77
N MET A 105 -11.51 12.41 -8.87
CA MET A 105 -11.38 13.86 -8.68
C MET A 105 -9.96 14.26 -8.26
N ALA A 106 -9.34 13.49 -7.36
CA ALA A 106 -7.99 13.75 -6.88
C ALA A 106 -6.94 13.76 -8.00
N PHE A 107 -7.15 13.02 -9.08
CA PHE A 107 -6.22 12.91 -10.19
C PHE A 107 -6.59 13.75 -11.42
N SER A 108 -7.78 14.34 -11.49
CA SER A 108 -8.29 15.04 -12.69
C SER A 108 -7.34 16.12 -13.19
N ASP A 109 -6.92 17.05 -12.35
CA ASP A 109 -5.97 18.12 -12.70
C ASP A 109 -4.63 17.57 -13.20
N ALA A 110 -4.06 16.61 -12.46
CA ALA A 110 -2.78 16.01 -12.82
C ALA A 110 -2.87 15.21 -14.13
N PHE A 111 -4.00 14.59 -14.39
CA PHE A 111 -4.26 13.83 -15.62
C PHE A 111 -4.55 14.72 -16.83
N GLY A 112 -5.01 15.97 -16.60
CA GLY A 112 -5.27 16.98 -17.62
C GLY A 112 -6.66 16.91 -18.25
N ILE A 113 -7.58 16.19 -17.63
CA ILE A 113 -9.01 16.18 -17.94
C ILE A 113 -9.78 15.64 -16.74
N ASP A 114 -10.99 16.15 -16.50
CA ASP A 114 -11.88 15.66 -15.46
C ASP A 114 -12.22 14.17 -15.65
N ILE A 115 -11.94 13.37 -14.61
CA ILE A 115 -12.25 11.94 -14.61
C ILE A 115 -13.63 11.76 -13.97
N THR A 116 -14.66 11.61 -14.81
CA THR A 116 -16.07 11.53 -14.38
C THR A 116 -16.82 10.40 -15.08
N LYS A 117 -17.93 9.96 -14.47
CA LYS A 117 -18.79 8.91 -15.05
C LYS A 117 -19.31 9.25 -16.44
N ASP A 118 -19.65 10.52 -16.67
CA ASP A 118 -20.31 10.96 -17.90
C ASP A 118 -19.29 11.40 -18.97
N GLY A 119 -18.21 12.09 -18.54
CA GLY A 119 -17.22 12.65 -19.47
C GLY A 119 -16.13 11.66 -19.92
N THR A 120 -15.74 10.75 -19.01
CA THR A 120 -14.64 9.79 -19.20
C THR A 120 -14.99 8.41 -18.64
N PRO A 121 -16.11 7.80 -19.07
CA PRO A 121 -16.67 6.60 -18.43
C PRO A 121 -15.71 5.41 -18.35
N GLU A 122 -14.87 5.19 -19.38
CA GLU A 122 -13.96 4.05 -19.39
C GLU A 122 -12.73 4.28 -18.51
N ILE A 123 -12.23 5.51 -18.42
CA ILE A 123 -11.14 5.91 -17.48
C ILE A 123 -11.67 5.87 -16.06
N TYR A 124 -12.85 6.46 -15.81
CA TYR A 124 -13.50 6.43 -14.51
C TYR A 124 -13.68 5.00 -13.98
N LYS A 125 -14.24 4.11 -14.83
CA LYS A 125 -14.44 2.70 -14.47
C LYS A 125 -13.14 1.99 -14.15
N LEU A 126 -12.05 2.30 -14.86
CA LEU A 126 -10.74 1.73 -14.61
C LEU A 126 -10.22 2.16 -13.22
N VAL A 127 -10.26 3.46 -12.93
CA VAL A 127 -9.76 4.04 -11.67
C VAL A 127 -10.54 3.51 -10.47
N VAL A 128 -11.87 3.51 -10.54
CA VAL A 128 -12.72 3.02 -9.46
C VAL A 128 -12.58 1.52 -9.29
N GLY A 129 -12.48 0.76 -10.39
CA GLY A 129 -12.40 -0.70 -10.35
C GLY A 129 -11.09 -1.23 -9.75
N MET A 130 -9.97 -0.50 -9.87
CA MET A 130 -8.69 -0.92 -9.30
C MET A 130 -8.45 -0.45 -7.85
N ARG A 131 -9.33 0.41 -7.32
CA ARG A 131 -9.20 0.99 -5.98
C ARG A 131 -9.10 -0.07 -4.90
N GLU A 132 -10.04 -1.01 -4.90
CA GLU A 132 -10.11 -2.04 -3.88
C GLU A 132 -9.05 -3.13 -4.07
N ASP A 133 -8.67 -3.42 -5.32
CA ASP A 133 -7.53 -4.31 -5.60
C ASP A 133 -6.26 -3.80 -4.93
N ALA A 134 -6.00 -2.50 -5.02
CA ALA A 134 -4.80 -1.88 -4.45
C ALA A 134 -4.94 -1.58 -2.95
N GLY A 135 -6.11 -1.12 -2.51
CA GLY A 135 -6.33 -0.64 -1.13
C GLY A 135 -6.59 -1.75 -0.14
N ASP A 136 -7.51 -2.63 -0.46
CA ASP A 136 -7.94 -3.73 0.41
C ASP A 136 -7.15 -5.01 0.11
N LEU A 137 -7.35 -5.62 -1.06
CA LEU A 137 -6.72 -6.92 -1.35
C LEU A 137 -5.19 -6.86 -1.26
N GLY A 138 -4.57 -5.82 -1.83
CA GLY A 138 -3.12 -5.67 -1.84
C GLY A 138 -2.50 -5.49 -0.45
N THR A 139 -3.22 -4.92 0.51
CA THR A 139 -2.67 -4.60 1.84
C THR A 139 -3.11 -5.55 2.95
N ARG A 140 -4.14 -6.35 2.71
CA ARG A 140 -4.90 -7.10 3.71
C ARG A 140 -4.05 -8.00 4.60
N GLU A 141 -3.19 -8.83 4.01
CA GLU A 141 -2.45 -9.85 4.74
C GLU A 141 -1.46 -9.23 5.75
N ALA A 142 -0.69 -8.23 5.32
CA ALA A 142 0.23 -7.53 6.22
C ALA A 142 -0.53 -6.71 7.28
N LYS A 143 -1.64 -6.06 6.93
CA LYS A 143 -2.48 -5.32 7.89
C LYS A 143 -3.01 -6.23 8.99
N ASN A 144 -3.51 -7.40 8.63
CA ASN A 144 -4.05 -8.38 9.58
C ASN A 144 -2.96 -8.93 10.49
N TYR A 145 -1.81 -9.28 9.90
CA TYR A 145 -0.73 -9.89 10.64
C TYR A 145 -0.06 -8.93 11.61
N TYR A 146 0.37 -7.75 11.14
CA TYR A 146 1.11 -6.81 11.97
C TYR A 146 0.20 -6.00 12.90
N ASN A 147 -1.01 -5.70 12.48
CA ASN A 147 -1.99 -4.88 13.21
C ASN A 147 -1.33 -3.67 13.90
N ARG A 148 -0.44 -2.99 13.18
CA ARG A 148 0.35 -1.87 13.70
C ARG A 148 -0.54 -0.75 14.19
N THR A 149 -0.29 -0.25 15.39
CA THR A 149 -0.99 0.92 15.94
C THR A 149 -0.74 2.14 15.06
N ARG A 150 -1.80 2.90 14.74
CA ARG A 150 -1.70 4.13 13.94
C ARG A 150 -1.09 5.27 14.74
N PRO A 151 -0.41 6.26 14.08
CA PRO A 151 0.25 7.37 14.76
C PRO A 151 -0.67 8.14 15.72
N PHE A 152 -1.87 8.52 15.28
CA PHE A 152 -2.80 9.26 16.13
C PHE A 152 -3.17 8.49 17.42
N SER A 153 -3.36 7.18 17.32
CA SER A 153 -3.61 6.34 18.50
C SER A 153 -2.34 6.15 19.36
N PHE A 154 -1.17 6.04 18.72
CA PHE A 154 0.11 5.87 19.40
C PHE A 154 0.49 7.10 20.25
N TYR A 155 0.24 8.30 19.71
CA TYR A 155 0.54 9.56 20.39
C TYR A 155 -0.65 10.11 21.21
N GLY A 156 -1.85 9.55 21.08
CA GLY A 156 -3.07 10.06 21.72
C GLY A 156 -3.46 11.44 21.20
N GLU A 157 -3.32 11.69 19.89
CA GLU A 157 -3.53 12.99 19.25
C GLU A 157 -4.58 12.91 18.14
N ASP A 158 -5.21 14.03 17.81
CA ASP A 158 -6.16 14.07 16.72
C ASP A 158 -5.50 14.05 15.34
N THR A 159 -6.21 13.48 14.39
CA THR A 159 -5.87 13.52 12.95
C THR A 159 -6.32 14.84 12.32
N CYS A 160 -6.06 15.04 11.03
CA CYS A 160 -6.64 16.16 10.27
C CYS A 160 -8.18 16.03 10.10
N ASN A 161 -8.74 14.84 10.24
CA ASN A 161 -10.17 14.58 10.22
C ASN A 161 -10.54 13.60 11.34
N PRO A 162 -10.90 14.11 12.55
CA PRO A 162 -11.21 13.27 13.70
C PRO A 162 -12.40 12.33 13.50
N GLU A 163 -13.34 12.65 12.61
CA GLU A 163 -14.53 11.83 12.37
C GLU A 163 -14.17 10.40 11.87
N GLN A 164 -13.04 10.25 11.17
CA GLN A 164 -12.56 8.97 10.67
C GLN A 164 -11.78 8.15 11.70
N GLN A 165 -11.40 8.74 12.85
CA GLN A 165 -10.50 8.09 13.81
C GLN A 165 -11.08 6.81 14.42
N ALA A 166 -12.37 6.83 14.75
CA ALA A 166 -13.02 5.68 15.36
C ALA A 166 -12.99 4.45 14.46
N GLU A 167 -13.26 4.62 13.18
CA GLU A 167 -13.19 3.53 12.18
C GLU A 167 -11.74 3.09 11.95
N LEU A 168 -10.84 4.03 11.69
CA LEU A 168 -9.44 3.75 11.38
C LEU A 168 -8.69 3.10 12.54
N SER A 169 -9.07 3.35 13.79
CA SER A 169 -8.47 2.69 14.96
C SER A 169 -8.74 1.19 15.03
N THR A 170 -9.72 0.68 14.26
CA THR A 170 -10.10 -0.73 14.26
C THR A 170 -9.24 -1.61 13.34
N ASN A 171 -8.39 -1.01 12.49
CA ASN A 171 -7.54 -1.75 11.57
C ASN A 171 -6.07 -1.28 11.60
N GLY A 172 -5.16 -2.19 11.22
CA GLY A 172 -3.73 -1.95 11.24
C GLY A 172 -3.27 -0.81 10.33
N SER A 173 -2.23 -0.08 10.78
CA SER A 173 -1.63 1.02 10.03
C SER A 173 -0.80 0.53 8.82
N TYR A 174 -0.13 -0.61 8.92
CA TYR A 174 0.89 -1.05 7.98
C TYR A 174 0.41 -2.20 7.07
N PRO A 175 0.57 -2.06 5.73
CA PRO A 175 0.94 -0.90 4.94
C PRO A 175 -0.25 0.06 4.73
N SER A 176 0.01 1.28 4.21
CA SER A 176 -1.04 2.27 3.93
C SER A 176 -1.87 1.92 2.70
N GLY A 177 -3.18 1.65 2.89
CA GLY A 177 -4.11 1.35 1.78
C GLY A 177 -4.34 2.55 0.85
N HIS A 178 -4.58 3.75 1.40
CA HIS A 178 -4.73 4.97 0.60
C HIS A 178 -3.50 5.27 -0.26
N THR A 179 -2.30 5.04 0.28
CA THR A 179 -1.06 5.20 -0.48
C THR A 179 -0.96 4.17 -1.60
N SER A 180 -1.34 2.92 -1.32
CA SER A 180 -1.38 1.86 -2.34
C SER A 180 -2.33 2.22 -3.48
N ILE A 181 -3.53 2.71 -3.16
CA ILE A 181 -4.52 3.22 -4.14
C ILE A 181 -3.93 4.36 -4.97
N GLY A 182 -3.44 5.41 -4.32
CA GLY A 182 -2.93 6.59 -5.00
C GLY A 182 -1.74 6.27 -5.91
N TRP A 183 -0.81 5.43 -5.46
CA TRP A 183 0.33 5.04 -6.27
C TRP A 183 -0.03 4.14 -7.44
N ALA A 184 -0.90 3.14 -7.23
CA ALA A 184 -1.41 2.28 -8.29
C ALA A 184 -2.16 3.09 -9.36
N THR A 185 -3.03 4.01 -8.95
CA THR A 185 -3.75 4.91 -9.85
C THR A 185 -2.79 5.78 -10.66
N ALA A 186 -1.78 6.37 -10.01
CA ALA A 186 -0.78 7.18 -10.69
C ALA A 186 -0.02 6.40 -11.77
N LEU A 187 0.42 5.17 -11.47
CA LEU A 187 1.13 4.32 -12.42
C LEU A 187 0.29 4.02 -13.68
N VAL A 188 -0.99 3.68 -13.48
CA VAL A 188 -1.89 3.34 -14.59
C VAL A 188 -2.30 4.59 -15.38
N LEU A 189 -2.56 5.72 -14.72
CA LEU A 189 -2.88 6.96 -15.42
C LEU A 189 -1.67 7.53 -16.18
N ALA A 190 -0.45 7.39 -15.67
CA ALA A 190 0.77 7.77 -16.39
C ALA A 190 1.00 6.91 -17.64
N GLU A 191 0.58 5.64 -17.63
CA GLU A 191 0.59 4.78 -18.82
C GLU A 191 -0.43 5.23 -19.88
N ILE A 192 -1.57 5.78 -19.46
CA ILE A 192 -2.60 6.30 -20.37
C ILE A 192 -2.19 7.66 -20.94
N ASN A 193 -1.67 8.57 -20.10
CA ASN A 193 -1.23 9.91 -20.48
C ASN A 193 0.27 10.14 -20.14
N PRO A 194 1.20 9.60 -20.94
CA PRO A 194 2.63 9.73 -20.66
C PRO A 194 3.16 11.17 -20.81
N GLU A 195 2.43 12.06 -21.47
CA GLU A 195 2.83 13.47 -21.60
C GLU A 195 2.70 14.24 -20.28
N ARG A 196 1.85 13.77 -19.37
CA ARG A 196 1.67 14.33 -18.01
C ARG A 196 2.14 13.35 -16.91
N GLN A 197 3.02 12.41 -17.24
CA GLN A 197 3.46 11.40 -16.28
C GLN A 197 4.08 12.00 -15.02
N ASN A 198 4.78 13.13 -15.13
CA ASN A 198 5.44 13.76 -13.99
C ASN A 198 4.42 14.34 -12.99
N GLU A 199 3.41 15.04 -13.50
CA GLU A 199 2.30 15.58 -12.70
C GLU A 199 1.50 14.46 -12.06
N ILE A 200 1.18 13.42 -12.82
CA ILE A 200 0.41 12.27 -12.37
C ILE A 200 1.16 11.49 -11.26
N LEU A 201 2.44 11.17 -11.49
CA LEU A 201 3.25 10.45 -10.52
C LEU A 201 3.51 11.29 -9.26
N LYS A 202 3.74 12.62 -9.43
CA LYS A 202 3.84 13.53 -8.29
C LYS A 202 2.55 13.55 -7.47
N ARG A 203 1.39 13.58 -8.13
CA ARG A 203 0.08 13.54 -7.45
C ARG A 203 -0.10 12.25 -6.65
N GLY A 204 0.26 11.10 -7.21
CA GLY A 204 0.24 9.83 -6.49
C GLY A 204 1.19 9.78 -5.31
N TYR A 205 2.37 10.41 -5.43
CA TYR A 205 3.32 10.56 -4.35
C TYR A 205 2.73 11.41 -3.21
N ASP A 206 2.11 12.57 -3.56
CA ASP A 206 1.50 13.50 -2.61
C ASP A 206 0.32 12.88 -1.86
N MET A 207 -0.49 12.03 -2.51
CA MET A 207 -1.58 11.31 -1.88
C MET A 207 -1.09 10.39 -0.75
N GLY A 208 0.07 9.76 -0.92
CA GLY A 208 0.73 9.02 0.16
C GLY A 208 1.22 9.94 1.28
N GLU A 209 1.88 11.05 0.95
CA GLU A 209 2.36 12.02 1.94
C GLU A 209 1.23 12.66 2.75
N SER A 210 0.07 12.88 2.13
CA SER A 210 -1.15 13.34 2.80
C SER A 210 -1.54 12.48 4.00
N ARG A 211 -1.22 11.18 3.97
CA ARG A 211 -1.53 10.27 5.08
C ARG A 211 -0.64 10.53 6.30
N VAL A 212 0.60 10.95 6.09
CA VAL A 212 1.52 11.37 7.16
C VAL A 212 1.08 12.71 7.73
N ILE A 213 0.75 13.68 6.88
CA ILE A 213 0.27 15.00 7.27
C ILE A 213 -0.98 14.90 8.15
N CYS A 214 -1.95 14.11 7.73
CA CYS A 214 -3.16 13.86 8.51
C CYS A 214 -2.93 13.05 9.79
N GLY A 215 -1.79 12.38 9.95
CA GLY A 215 -1.51 11.57 11.13
C GLY A 215 -2.13 10.18 11.13
N TYR A 216 -2.60 9.72 9.98
CA TYR A 216 -3.21 8.38 9.83
C TYR A 216 -2.17 7.26 9.72
N HIS A 217 -1.00 7.56 9.15
CA HIS A 217 0.06 6.60 8.85
C HIS A 217 1.43 7.16 9.17
N PHE A 218 2.34 6.27 9.55
CA PHE A 218 3.77 6.55 9.59
C PHE A 218 4.37 6.59 8.17
N GLN A 219 5.56 7.21 8.03
CA GLN A 219 6.25 7.25 6.74
C GLN A 219 6.54 5.84 6.19
N SER A 220 6.97 4.94 7.05
CA SER A 220 7.23 3.53 6.66
C SER A 220 5.98 2.79 6.19
N ASP A 221 4.78 3.12 6.72
CA ASP A 221 3.51 2.57 6.21
C ASP A 221 3.24 3.05 4.78
N VAL A 222 3.56 4.33 4.53
CA VAL A 222 3.41 4.97 3.22
C VAL A 222 4.38 4.37 2.20
N ASP A 223 5.64 4.19 2.56
CA ASP A 223 6.64 3.60 1.67
C ASP A 223 6.29 2.16 1.31
N ALA A 224 5.86 1.36 2.29
CA ALA A 224 5.34 0.02 2.06
C ALA A 224 4.05 0.03 1.20
N GLY A 225 3.18 1.02 1.38
CA GLY A 225 1.97 1.21 0.57
C GLY A 225 2.29 1.46 -0.91
N ARG A 226 3.33 2.25 -1.23
CA ARG A 226 3.78 2.45 -2.63
C ARG A 226 4.27 1.14 -3.25
N LEU A 227 5.07 0.37 -2.51
CA LEU A 227 5.52 -0.94 -3.00
C LEU A 227 4.33 -1.87 -3.25
N THR A 228 3.37 -1.92 -2.34
CA THR A 228 2.15 -2.73 -2.49
C THR A 228 1.35 -2.30 -3.72
N GLY A 229 1.15 -1.00 -3.93
CA GLY A 229 0.46 -0.46 -5.11
C GLY A 229 1.15 -0.86 -6.42
N ALA A 230 2.49 -0.75 -6.47
CA ALA A 230 3.26 -1.13 -7.66
C ALA A 230 3.14 -2.63 -7.98
N VAL A 231 3.20 -3.48 -6.96
CA VAL A 231 3.06 -4.95 -7.13
C VAL A 231 1.64 -5.32 -7.55
N THR A 232 0.62 -4.63 -7.01
CA THR A 232 -0.77 -4.82 -7.44
C THR A 232 -0.96 -4.46 -8.91
N VAL A 233 -0.37 -3.35 -9.38
CA VAL A 233 -0.41 -2.98 -10.81
C VAL A 233 0.24 -4.04 -11.67
N ALA A 234 1.40 -4.58 -11.27
CA ALA A 234 2.04 -5.67 -12.00
C ALA A 234 1.12 -6.91 -12.12
N ARG A 235 0.38 -7.24 -11.06
CA ARG A 235 -0.59 -8.36 -11.08
C ARG A 235 -1.83 -8.02 -11.93
N LEU A 236 -2.33 -6.78 -11.88
CA LEU A 236 -3.44 -6.31 -12.70
C LEU A 236 -3.13 -6.47 -14.20
N HIS A 237 -1.92 -6.17 -14.64
CA HIS A 237 -1.49 -6.37 -16.03
C HIS A 237 -1.49 -7.84 -16.48
N ALA A 238 -1.52 -8.79 -15.57
CA ALA A 238 -1.71 -10.21 -15.88
C ALA A 238 -3.18 -10.62 -15.93
N ASP A 239 -4.13 -9.71 -15.60
CA ASP A 239 -5.57 -9.99 -15.61
C ASP A 239 -6.23 -9.57 -16.95
N PRO A 240 -6.97 -10.49 -17.62
CA PRO A 240 -7.61 -10.17 -18.90
C PRO A 240 -8.71 -9.10 -18.80
N GLY A 241 -9.44 -9.04 -17.67
CA GLY A 241 -10.51 -8.07 -17.42
C GLY A 241 -9.94 -6.66 -17.30
N PHE A 242 -8.90 -6.51 -16.50
CA PHE A 242 -8.15 -5.25 -16.37
C PHE A 242 -7.59 -4.79 -17.71
N ASN A 243 -6.89 -5.64 -18.45
CA ASN A 243 -6.31 -5.30 -19.74
C ASN A 243 -7.36 -4.85 -20.76
N LYS A 244 -8.53 -5.50 -20.76
CA LYS A 244 -9.66 -5.09 -21.61
C LYS A 244 -10.17 -3.69 -21.24
N GLN A 245 -10.30 -3.39 -19.93
CA GLN A 245 -10.72 -2.08 -19.45
C GLN A 245 -9.67 -1.00 -19.74
N LEU A 246 -8.39 -1.30 -19.50
CA LEU A 246 -7.27 -0.42 -19.81
C LEU A 246 -7.22 -0.06 -21.31
N ALA A 247 -7.46 -1.04 -22.19
CA ALA A 247 -7.50 -0.78 -23.63
C ALA A 247 -8.63 0.17 -24.01
N LYS A 248 -9.80 0.07 -23.38
CA LYS A 248 -10.92 1.00 -23.58
C LYS A 248 -10.60 2.39 -23.05
N ALA A 249 -10.04 2.50 -21.84
CA ALA A 249 -9.62 3.78 -21.27
C ALA A 249 -8.59 4.50 -22.16
N LYS A 250 -7.60 3.77 -22.69
CA LYS A 250 -6.63 4.30 -23.65
C LYS A 250 -7.28 4.75 -24.96
N ALA A 251 -8.29 4.04 -25.45
CA ALA A 251 -9.02 4.43 -26.66
C ALA A 251 -9.84 5.71 -26.42
N GLU A 252 -10.55 5.79 -25.30
CA GLU A 252 -11.28 6.98 -24.86
C GLU A 252 -10.35 8.19 -24.75
N PHE A 253 -9.25 8.07 -24.05
CA PHE A 253 -8.25 9.12 -23.88
C PHE A 253 -7.73 9.64 -25.24
N ARG A 254 -7.35 8.74 -26.15
CA ARG A 254 -6.90 9.13 -27.50
C ARG A 254 -7.95 9.92 -28.27
N ASN A 255 -9.23 9.56 -28.13
CA ASN A 255 -10.33 10.27 -28.77
C ASN A 255 -10.54 11.66 -28.16
N LEU A 256 -10.51 11.79 -26.85
CA LEU A 256 -10.62 13.08 -26.15
C LEU A 256 -9.45 14.00 -26.48
N LYS A 257 -8.23 13.46 -26.56
CA LYS A 257 -7.04 14.21 -26.96
C LYS A 257 -7.14 14.74 -28.40
N LYS A 258 -7.62 13.93 -29.36
CA LYS A 258 -7.88 14.38 -30.74
C LYS A 258 -8.92 15.48 -30.80
N GLN A 259 -9.85 15.57 -29.88
CA GLN A 259 -10.85 16.62 -29.75
C GLN A 259 -10.32 17.89 -29.05
N GLY A 260 -9.06 17.91 -28.63
CA GLY A 260 -8.47 19.06 -27.92
C GLY A 260 -8.99 19.23 -26.49
N LYS A 261 -9.54 18.17 -25.87
CA LYS A 261 -10.13 18.21 -24.51
C LYS A 261 -9.15 17.89 -23.39
N VAL A 262 -7.92 17.53 -23.73
CA VAL A 262 -6.89 17.15 -22.76
C VAL A 262 -5.86 18.28 -22.69
N GLU A 263 -5.57 18.74 -21.48
CA GLU A 263 -4.53 19.74 -21.24
C GLU A 263 -3.13 19.18 -21.52
N ALA A 264 -2.27 20.02 -22.09
CA ALA A 264 -0.86 19.67 -22.31
C ALA A 264 -0.11 19.49 -20.99
N GLY A 265 0.89 18.63 -20.99
CA GLY A 265 1.80 18.47 -19.86
C GLY A 265 2.70 19.69 -19.67
N THR A 266 3.17 19.90 -18.45
CA THR A 266 4.12 20.95 -18.13
C THR A 266 5.49 20.59 -18.70
N PRO A 267 6.14 21.50 -19.48
CA PRO A 267 7.49 21.23 -19.97
C PRO A 267 8.45 20.96 -18.81
N VAL A 268 9.23 19.90 -18.93
CA VAL A 268 10.29 19.61 -17.94
C VAL A 268 11.34 20.72 -18.05
N PRO A 269 11.68 21.41 -16.94
CA PRO A 269 12.79 22.39 -16.97
C PRO A 269 14.08 21.70 -17.40
N THR A 270 14.74 22.24 -18.41
CA THR A 270 16.09 21.78 -18.75
C THR A 270 17.02 22.20 -17.58
N PRO A 271 17.84 21.29 -17.02
CA PRO A 271 18.83 21.68 -16.05
C PRO A 271 19.69 22.79 -16.69
N THR A 272 19.74 23.96 -16.06
CA THR A 272 20.74 24.98 -16.40
C THR A 272 22.08 24.46 -15.90
N GLU A 273 23.03 24.25 -16.82
CA GLU A 273 24.43 23.90 -16.51
C GLU A 273 25.10 24.90 -15.58
#